data_b294be8b91093a6bef926435d3c191f1
#
_entry.id   b294be8b91093a6bef926435d3c191f1
#
_cell.length_a   1.000
_cell.length_b   1.000
_cell.length_c   1.000
_cell.angle_alpha   90.00
_cell.angle_beta   90.00
_cell.angle_gamma   90.00
#
_symmetry.space_group_name_H-M   'P 1'
#
loop_
_entity.id
_entity.type
_entity.pdbx_description
1 polymer ?
#
loop_
_entity_poly.entity_id
_entity_poly.type
_entity_poly.pdbx_seq_one_letter_code
_entity_poly.pdbx_strand_id
1 'polypeptide(L)'
;MKMIRLALLGLAATAGTSANAGVLVLNDGDSSTFNLPAFANVTNSTIFNFNVGDPSASTSFAGFTRTGGLLLTGDSPQGAAPESFGNPSTQFLSTVGGASTTIQSMIGFDTVSFFLGSIDTFNTVNILSTTGAVIASFTGSQLAFNANGNQDLPQTNRRVTFTRVAADARIGGIGFASGVNSLEVDNLVFTVPEPSTWAMMIAGFGMIGFAMRARRRRTTVVYA
;
A
#
# COMPACT_ATOMS: atom_id res chain seq x y z
N MET A 1 27.15 59.42 -29.73
CA MET A 1 25.95 58.94 -28.98
C MET A 1 25.84 57.44 -29.18
N LYS A 2 26.22 56.61 -28.17
CA LYS A 2 26.12 55.15 -28.24
C LYS A 2 24.82 54.74 -27.53
N MET A 3 23.89 54.15 -28.24
CA MET A 3 22.65 53.59 -27.69
C MET A 3 22.98 52.23 -27.01
N ILE A 4 22.77 52.15 -25.72
CA ILE A 4 22.82 50.88 -24.96
C ILE A 4 21.46 50.23 -25.13
N ARG A 5 21.43 49.05 -25.75
CA ARG A 5 20.22 48.19 -25.81
C ARG A 5 20.18 47.34 -24.57
N LEU A 6 19.20 47.58 -23.72
CA LEU A 6 18.90 46.78 -22.54
C LEU A 6 18.14 45.53 -23.01
N ALA A 7 18.76 44.36 -22.87
CA ALA A 7 18.08 43.08 -23.14
C ALA A 7 17.29 42.67 -21.88
N LEU A 8 15.97 42.62 -22.00
CA LEU A 8 15.11 42.14 -20.94
C LEU A 8 15.11 40.61 -20.98
N LEU A 9 15.75 39.98 -19.99
CA LEU A 9 15.73 38.51 -19.83
C LEU A 9 14.37 38.13 -19.21
N GLY A 10 13.49 37.59 -20.02
CA GLY A 10 12.22 37.03 -19.54
C GLY A 10 12.46 35.74 -18.77
N LEU A 11 12.19 35.77 -17.47
CA LEU A 11 12.17 34.59 -16.59
C LEU A 11 10.89 33.79 -16.93
N ALA A 12 11.02 32.73 -17.73
CA ALA A 12 9.95 31.78 -17.95
C ALA A 12 9.76 30.97 -16.66
N ALA A 13 8.70 31.26 -15.93
CA ALA A 13 8.24 30.40 -14.84
C ALA A 13 7.73 29.09 -15.47
N THR A 14 8.52 28.03 -15.39
CA THR A 14 8.02 26.68 -15.68
C THR A 14 7.05 26.31 -14.55
N ALA A 15 5.75 26.31 -14.87
CA ALA A 15 4.76 25.66 -14.03
C ALA A 15 5.15 24.18 -13.94
N GLY A 16 5.71 23.80 -12.79
CA GLY A 16 5.99 22.40 -12.49
C GLY A 16 4.67 21.66 -12.50
N THR A 17 4.46 20.82 -13.51
CA THR A 17 3.45 19.77 -13.44
C THR A 17 3.83 18.92 -12.23
N SER A 18 2.99 18.94 -11.18
CA SER A 18 3.08 17.97 -10.10
C SER A 18 3.01 16.58 -10.76
N ALA A 19 4.15 15.90 -10.81
CA ALA A 19 4.18 14.50 -11.16
C ALA A 19 3.26 13.80 -10.16
N ASN A 20 2.16 13.22 -10.64
CA ASN A 20 1.37 12.33 -9.82
C ASN A 20 2.30 11.24 -9.33
N ALA A 21 2.41 11.11 -8.00
CA ALA A 21 3.17 10.05 -7.39
C ALA A 21 2.69 8.72 -7.99
N GLY A 22 3.59 8.01 -8.68
CA GLY A 22 3.23 6.79 -9.39
C GLY A 22 3.04 5.65 -8.40
N VAL A 23 1.83 5.49 -7.89
CA VAL A 23 1.46 4.29 -7.13
C VAL A 23 1.12 3.20 -8.14
N LEU A 24 1.95 2.17 -8.19
CA LEU A 24 1.74 1.02 -9.06
C LEU A 24 0.67 0.10 -8.45
N VAL A 25 -0.41 -0.14 -9.19
CA VAL A 25 -1.41 -1.16 -8.85
C VAL A 25 -0.92 -2.51 -9.36
N LEU A 26 -0.64 -3.42 -8.45
CA LEU A 26 -0.42 -4.82 -8.75
C LEU A 26 -1.68 -5.60 -8.37
N ASN A 27 -2.36 -6.14 -9.35
CA ASN A 27 -3.50 -7.02 -9.13
C ASN A 27 -3.00 -8.45 -8.95
N ASP A 28 -2.93 -8.90 -7.70
CA ASP A 28 -2.44 -10.23 -7.36
C ASP A 28 -3.56 -11.28 -7.42
N GLY A 29 -4.07 -11.53 -8.64
CA GLY A 29 -4.80 -12.76 -8.84
C GLY A 29 -6.31 -12.75 -8.53
N ASP A 30 -6.78 -13.90 -8.24
CA ASP A 30 -8.18 -14.29 -8.06
C ASP A 30 -8.51 -14.51 -6.57
N SER A 31 -9.65 -15.04 -6.30
CA SER A 31 -10.14 -15.44 -4.99
C SER A 31 -9.21 -16.35 -4.18
N SER A 32 -8.31 -17.08 -4.83
CA SER A 32 -7.31 -17.93 -4.15
C SER A 32 -6.30 -17.11 -3.31
N THR A 33 -6.22 -15.81 -3.53
CA THR A 33 -5.31 -14.88 -2.84
C THR A 33 -5.94 -14.16 -1.64
N PHE A 34 -7.04 -14.67 -1.08
CA PHE A 34 -7.57 -14.20 0.19
C PHE A 34 -6.55 -14.27 1.32
N ASN A 35 -5.72 -15.30 1.31
CA ASN A 35 -4.64 -15.44 2.27
C ASN A 35 -3.66 -14.28 2.23
N LEU A 36 -3.04 -14.01 3.36
CA LEU A 36 -2.00 -12.98 3.46
C LEU A 36 -0.87 -13.26 2.47
N PRO A 37 -0.40 -12.23 1.76
CA PRO A 37 0.72 -12.41 0.83
C PRO A 37 2.01 -12.76 1.58
N ALA A 38 2.98 -13.37 0.91
CA ALA A 38 4.24 -13.79 1.51
C ALA A 38 4.99 -12.65 2.22
N PHE A 39 4.87 -11.42 1.71
CA PHE A 39 5.47 -10.24 2.31
C PHE A 39 4.76 -9.74 3.59
N ALA A 40 3.59 -10.29 3.95
CA ALA A 40 2.92 -9.97 5.20
C ALA A 40 3.67 -10.51 6.44
N ASN A 41 4.47 -11.54 6.26
CA ASN A 41 5.22 -12.19 7.35
C ASN A 41 6.62 -11.60 7.58
N VAL A 42 6.92 -10.41 7.01
CA VAL A 42 8.19 -9.73 7.27
C VAL A 42 8.14 -8.91 8.56
N THR A 43 9.28 -8.69 9.17
CA THR A 43 9.45 -8.09 10.52
C THR A 43 8.78 -6.71 10.69
N ASN A 44 8.57 -5.97 9.60
CA ASN A 44 8.01 -4.61 9.61
C ASN A 44 6.63 -4.53 8.93
N SER A 45 5.81 -5.57 9.06
CA SER A 45 4.44 -5.55 8.59
C SER A 45 3.44 -5.29 9.71
N THR A 46 2.35 -4.58 9.39
CA THR A 46 1.17 -4.44 10.23
C THR A 46 -0.02 -5.06 9.52
N ILE A 47 -0.69 -6.01 10.17
CA ILE A 47 -1.78 -6.80 9.61
C ILE A 47 -3.06 -6.46 10.34
N PHE A 48 -4.13 -6.19 9.58
CA PHE A 48 -5.50 -6.03 10.05
C PHE A 48 -6.33 -7.17 9.50
N ASN A 49 -6.70 -8.11 10.33
CA ASN A 49 -7.62 -9.20 9.99
C ASN A 49 -9.04 -8.95 10.48
N PHE A 50 -9.25 -7.87 11.24
CA PHE A 50 -10.52 -7.40 11.79
C PHE A 50 -11.31 -8.41 12.63
N ASN A 51 -10.80 -9.61 12.88
CA ASN A 51 -11.53 -10.68 13.57
C ASN A 51 -11.95 -10.29 14.99
N VAL A 52 -13.04 -10.87 15.44
CA VAL A 52 -13.57 -10.68 16.80
C VAL A 52 -12.49 -11.05 17.82
N GLY A 53 -12.19 -10.12 18.72
CA GLY A 53 -11.15 -10.30 19.75
C GLY A 53 -9.72 -10.02 19.27
N ASP A 54 -9.50 -9.78 17.97
CA ASP A 54 -8.20 -9.35 17.48
C ASP A 54 -7.99 -7.84 17.74
N PRO A 55 -6.80 -7.42 18.22
CA PRO A 55 -6.51 -6.01 18.43
C PRO A 55 -6.70 -5.11 17.21
N SER A 56 -6.54 -5.65 15.99
CA SER A 56 -6.74 -4.93 14.73
C SER A 56 -8.20 -4.55 14.44
N ALA A 57 -9.16 -5.15 15.13
CA ALA A 57 -10.57 -4.76 15.08
C ALA A 57 -10.85 -3.42 15.81
N SER A 58 -9.93 -2.96 16.66
CA SER A 58 -10.09 -1.70 17.37
C SER A 58 -9.90 -0.48 16.46
N THR A 59 -10.39 0.69 16.91
CA THR A 59 -10.21 1.96 16.19
C THR A 59 -8.79 2.51 16.29
N SER A 60 -7.95 1.96 17.20
CA SER A 60 -6.54 2.30 17.32
C SER A 60 -5.74 1.02 17.48
N PHE A 61 -4.80 0.76 16.56
CA PHE A 61 -3.97 -0.44 16.54
C PHE A 61 -2.62 -0.17 15.87
N ALA A 62 -1.53 -0.58 16.51
CA ALA A 62 -0.16 -0.53 15.98
C ALA A 62 0.25 0.82 15.37
N GLY A 63 -0.18 1.92 15.99
CA GLY A 63 0.10 3.28 15.51
C GLY A 63 -0.80 3.76 14.37
N PHE A 64 -1.84 3.01 14.04
CA PHE A 64 -2.91 3.43 13.13
C PHE A 64 -4.16 3.88 13.89
N THR A 65 -4.90 4.79 13.27
CA THR A 65 -6.25 5.17 13.69
C THR A 65 -7.22 4.85 12.57
N ARG A 66 -8.31 4.13 12.89
CA ARG A 66 -9.42 3.87 11.98
C ARG A 66 -10.58 4.83 12.28
N THR A 67 -11.04 5.51 11.26
CA THR A 67 -12.23 6.40 11.32
C THR A 67 -13.26 5.90 10.34
N GLY A 68 -14.49 5.73 10.81
CA GLY A 68 -15.59 5.18 10.00
C GLY A 68 -15.51 3.67 9.81
N GLY A 69 -16.37 3.17 8.92
CA GLY A 69 -16.54 1.76 8.61
C GLY A 69 -17.23 0.96 9.72
N LEU A 70 -17.90 -0.09 9.31
CA LEU A 70 -18.55 -1.07 10.17
C LEU A 70 -17.75 -2.38 10.15
N LEU A 71 -17.63 -3.04 11.29
CA LEU A 71 -17.13 -4.40 11.34
C LEU A 71 -18.33 -5.33 11.33
N LEU A 72 -18.42 -6.16 10.31
CA LEU A 72 -19.54 -7.08 10.06
C LEU A 72 -19.04 -8.52 10.06
N THR A 73 -19.94 -9.43 10.45
CA THR A 73 -19.73 -10.88 10.35
C THR A 73 -20.89 -11.47 9.54
N GLY A 74 -20.57 -12.07 8.41
CA GLY A 74 -21.58 -12.59 7.48
C GLY A 74 -22.32 -11.49 6.71
N ASP A 75 -23.24 -11.89 5.87
CA ASP A 75 -23.98 -11.02 4.98
C ASP A 75 -25.03 -10.19 5.73
N SER A 76 -25.14 -8.94 5.33
CA SER A 76 -26.11 -7.99 5.87
C SER A 76 -26.47 -6.94 4.80
N PRO A 77 -27.52 -6.12 5.01
CA PRO A 77 -27.81 -5.00 4.11
C PRO A 77 -26.69 -3.94 4.02
N GLN A 78 -25.72 -3.98 4.95
CA GLN A 78 -24.59 -3.05 4.99
C GLN A 78 -23.29 -3.62 4.42
N GLY A 79 -23.29 -4.85 3.92
CA GLY A 79 -22.14 -5.49 3.29
C GLY A 79 -22.27 -7.00 3.27
N ALA A 80 -21.67 -7.61 2.26
CA ALA A 80 -21.51 -9.04 2.15
C ALA A 80 -20.09 -9.43 2.55
N ALA A 81 -19.93 -10.60 3.16
CA ALA A 81 -18.59 -11.11 3.45
C ALA A 81 -17.80 -11.18 2.13
N PRO A 82 -16.60 -10.57 2.05
CA PRO A 82 -15.75 -10.81 0.90
C PRO A 82 -15.62 -12.31 0.74
N GLU A 83 -15.98 -12.85 -0.43
CA GLU A 83 -15.99 -14.29 -0.66
C GLU A 83 -14.60 -14.86 -0.37
N SER A 84 -14.45 -15.29 0.83
CA SER A 84 -13.30 -16.03 1.31
C SER A 84 -13.63 -17.51 1.26
N PHE A 85 -13.77 -18.03 0.06
CA PHE A 85 -13.86 -19.45 -0.26
C PHE A 85 -13.84 -20.37 0.96
N GLY A 86 -14.99 -20.49 1.65
CA GLY A 86 -15.22 -21.45 2.71
C GLY A 86 -15.04 -20.98 4.15
N ASN A 87 -14.86 -19.69 4.43
CA ASN A 87 -14.84 -19.20 5.81
C ASN A 87 -15.81 -18.04 6.06
N PRO A 88 -17.13 -18.31 6.23
CA PRO A 88 -18.13 -17.27 6.48
C PRO A 88 -18.04 -16.63 7.88
N SER A 89 -17.10 -17.05 8.73
CA SER A 89 -17.01 -16.63 10.12
C SER A 89 -16.01 -15.51 10.37
N THR A 90 -15.30 -15.01 9.37
CA THR A 90 -14.38 -13.88 9.52
C THR A 90 -15.15 -12.57 9.65
N GLN A 91 -14.68 -11.69 10.53
CA GLN A 91 -15.17 -10.32 10.58
C GLN A 91 -14.40 -9.50 9.55
N PHE A 92 -15.09 -8.64 8.83
CA PHE A 92 -14.53 -7.79 7.79
C PHE A 92 -14.94 -6.33 7.99
N LEU A 93 -14.22 -5.42 7.35
CA LEU A 93 -14.49 -3.99 7.34
C LEU A 93 -15.40 -3.64 6.16
N SER A 94 -16.57 -3.06 6.44
CA SER A 94 -17.49 -2.56 5.42
C SER A 94 -17.57 -1.03 5.44
N THR A 95 -17.51 -0.42 4.26
CA THR A 95 -17.81 0.98 4.03
C THR A 95 -19.13 1.11 3.32
N VAL A 96 -20.17 1.55 4.04
CA VAL A 96 -21.55 1.65 3.52
C VAL A 96 -21.71 2.80 2.53
N GLY A 97 -22.79 2.76 1.76
CA GLY A 97 -23.09 3.78 0.74
C GLY A 97 -23.16 5.19 1.31
N GLY A 98 -22.54 6.14 0.62
CA GLY A 98 -22.44 7.54 1.02
C GLY A 98 -21.45 7.81 2.15
N ALA A 99 -20.75 6.78 2.66
CA ALA A 99 -19.77 6.90 3.73
C ALA A 99 -18.32 6.75 3.22
N SER A 100 -17.40 7.07 4.11
CA SER A 100 -15.97 6.79 3.93
C SER A 100 -15.36 6.18 5.18
N THR A 101 -14.35 5.37 4.98
CA THR A 101 -13.53 4.77 6.03
C THR A 101 -12.08 5.13 5.78
N THR A 102 -11.35 5.48 6.82
CA THR A 102 -9.92 5.78 6.73
C THR A 102 -9.15 4.97 7.77
N ILE A 103 -8.04 4.39 7.38
CA ILE A 103 -7.05 3.76 8.26
C ILE A 103 -5.74 4.49 8.02
N GLN A 104 -5.29 5.26 9.02
CA GLN A 104 -4.22 6.24 8.89
C GLN A 104 -3.16 6.07 9.98
N SER A 105 -1.88 6.15 9.59
CA SER A 105 -0.71 6.21 10.47
C SER A 105 0.19 7.38 10.06
N MET A 106 0.97 7.89 10.99
CA MET A 106 2.09 8.80 10.70
C MET A 106 3.36 8.06 10.29
N ILE A 107 3.38 6.74 10.41
CA ILE A 107 4.47 5.87 9.94
C ILE A 107 4.32 5.67 8.44
N GLY A 108 5.43 5.71 7.71
CA GLY A 108 5.43 5.54 6.26
C GLY A 108 5.75 4.11 5.86
N PHE A 109 4.93 3.56 4.96
CA PHE A 109 5.05 2.23 4.39
C PHE A 109 5.36 2.31 2.90
N ASP A 110 5.85 1.23 2.32
CA ASP A 110 6.14 1.15 0.89
C ASP A 110 5.07 0.35 0.14
N THR A 111 4.34 -0.52 0.84
CA THR A 111 3.29 -1.34 0.24
C THR A 111 2.08 -1.42 1.16
N VAL A 112 0.90 -1.40 0.57
CA VAL A 112 -0.36 -1.76 1.20
C VAL A 112 -1.09 -2.78 0.33
N SER A 113 -1.59 -3.86 0.95
CA SER A 113 -2.32 -4.92 0.27
C SER A 113 -3.54 -5.33 1.11
N PHE A 114 -4.64 -5.63 0.46
CA PHE A 114 -5.86 -6.08 1.11
C PHE A 114 -6.70 -6.92 0.17
N PHE A 115 -7.59 -7.72 0.74
CA PHE A 115 -8.62 -8.40 -0.03
C PHE A 115 -9.83 -7.47 -0.14
N LEU A 116 -10.30 -7.26 -1.36
CA LEU A 116 -11.42 -6.41 -1.69
C LEU A 116 -12.55 -7.28 -2.21
N GLY A 117 -13.70 -7.23 -1.56
CA GLY A 117 -14.90 -7.99 -1.92
C GLY A 117 -15.86 -7.18 -2.78
N SER A 118 -16.64 -7.88 -3.59
CA SER A 118 -17.75 -7.37 -4.41
C SER A 118 -17.51 -6.01 -5.07
N ILE A 119 -16.38 -5.86 -5.76
CA ILE A 119 -15.93 -4.58 -6.34
C ILE A 119 -16.95 -4.04 -7.32
N ASP A 120 -17.43 -2.82 -7.05
CA ASP A 120 -18.38 -2.07 -7.88
C ASP A 120 -17.78 -0.80 -8.48
N THR A 121 -18.38 -0.30 -9.55
CA THR A 121 -17.96 0.94 -10.23
C THR A 121 -18.00 2.17 -9.34
N PHE A 122 -18.87 2.18 -8.32
CA PHE A 122 -19.04 3.27 -7.35
C PHE A 122 -18.12 3.14 -6.13
N ASN A 123 -17.29 2.11 -6.06
CA ASN A 123 -16.26 1.99 -5.04
C ASN A 123 -15.05 2.87 -5.39
N THR A 124 -14.41 3.41 -4.36
CA THR A 124 -13.18 4.19 -4.50
C THR A 124 -12.19 3.82 -3.40
N VAL A 125 -10.95 3.62 -3.79
CA VAL A 125 -9.81 3.41 -2.89
C VAL A 125 -8.84 4.56 -3.03
N ASN A 126 -8.53 5.22 -1.91
CA ASN A 126 -7.58 6.33 -1.83
C ASN A 126 -6.32 5.88 -1.08
N ILE A 127 -5.17 6.04 -1.68
CA ILE A 127 -3.89 5.86 -1.00
C ILE A 127 -3.50 7.20 -0.37
N LEU A 128 -3.15 7.17 0.90
CA LEU A 128 -2.89 8.36 1.70
C LEU A 128 -1.41 8.44 2.07
N SER A 129 -0.88 9.67 2.10
CA SER A 129 0.43 9.95 2.65
C SER A 129 0.44 9.84 4.19
N THR A 130 1.61 9.96 4.81
CA THR A 130 1.75 10.04 6.27
C THR A 130 1.08 11.26 6.91
N THR A 131 0.73 12.27 6.12
CA THR A 131 -0.02 13.45 6.56
C THR A 131 -1.53 13.36 6.29
N GLY A 132 -2.00 12.24 5.73
CA GLY A 132 -3.41 12.03 5.37
C GLY A 132 -3.83 12.63 4.02
N ALA A 133 -2.91 13.25 3.27
CA ALA A 133 -3.20 13.72 1.93
C ALA A 133 -3.34 12.56 0.95
N VAL A 134 -4.34 12.63 0.05
CA VAL A 134 -4.51 11.64 -1.02
C VAL A 134 -3.34 11.76 -2.01
N ILE A 135 -2.58 10.69 -2.19
CA ILE A 135 -1.47 10.60 -3.16
C ILE A 135 -1.86 9.83 -4.41
N ALA A 136 -2.87 8.97 -4.33
CA ALA A 136 -3.48 8.31 -5.49
C ALA A 136 -4.92 7.92 -5.17
N SER A 137 -5.76 7.82 -6.20
CA SER A 137 -7.17 7.43 -6.09
C SER A 137 -7.53 6.47 -7.21
N PHE A 138 -8.22 5.39 -6.89
CA PHE A 138 -8.61 4.34 -7.83
C PHE A 138 -10.10 4.03 -7.68
N THR A 139 -10.81 4.05 -8.79
CA THR A 139 -12.21 3.58 -8.85
C THR A 139 -12.27 2.07 -8.95
N GLY A 140 -13.40 1.47 -8.62
CA GLY A 140 -13.59 0.02 -8.77
C GLY A 140 -13.32 -0.47 -10.19
N SER A 141 -13.69 0.31 -11.22
CA SER A 141 -13.41 -0.01 -12.62
C SER A 141 -11.91 -0.06 -12.98
N GLN A 142 -11.05 0.58 -12.19
CA GLN A 142 -9.60 0.50 -12.33
C GLN A 142 -9.01 -0.69 -11.56
N LEU A 143 -9.73 -1.19 -10.56
CA LEU A 143 -9.31 -2.29 -9.69
C LEU A 143 -9.79 -3.66 -10.18
N ALA A 144 -10.93 -3.72 -10.87
CA ALA A 144 -11.49 -4.95 -11.40
C ALA A 144 -11.97 -4.76 -12.84
N PHE A 145 -11.63 -5.71 -13.70
CA PHE A 145 -12.27 -5.83 -15.00
C PHE A 145 -13.74 -6.26 -14.76
N ASN A 146 -14.69 -5.46 -15.20
CA ASN A 146 -16.11 -5.70 -14.96
C ASN A 146 -16.53 -5.58 -13.47
N ALA A 147 -16.23 -4.41 -12.86
CA ALA A 147 -16.65 -4.07 -11.51
C ALA A 147 -18.18 -3.92 -11.41
N ASN A 148 -18.88 -5.03 -11.14
CA ASN A 148 -20.35 -5.14 -11.11
C ASN A 148 -20.91 -5.64 -9.78
N GLY A 149 -20.07 -5.67 -8.72
CA GLY A 149 -20.47 -6.07 -7.38
C GLY A 149 -20.83 -7.56 -7.22
N ASN A 150 -20.44 -8.39 -8.17
CA ASN A 150 -20.75 -9.82 -8.06
C ASN A 150 -19.94 -10.46 -6.93
N GLN A 151 -20.64 -11.14 -6.00
CA GLN A 151 -20.04 -11.72 -4.81
C GLN A 151 -19.38 -13.07 -5.07
N ASP A 152 -19.70 -13.74 -6.17
CA ASP A 152 -19.26 -15.11 -6.47
C ASP A 152 -18.12 -15.18 -7.50
N LEU A 153 -17.70 -14.03 -8.06
CA LEU A 153 -16.71 -14.02 -9.13
C LEU A 153 -15.33 -13.55 -8.64
N PRO A 154 -14.26 -14.25 -9.03
CA PRO A 154 -12.87 -13.85 -8.67
C PRO A 154 -12.48 -12.47 -9.22
N GLN A 155 -13.13 -12.00 -10.28
CA GLN A 155 -12.84 -10.69 -10.87
C GLN A 155 -13.23 -9.52 -9.95
N THR A 156 -14.27 -9.70 -9.14
CA THR A 156 -14.81 -8.72 -8.20
C THR A 156 -14.43 -9.00 -6.76
N ASN A 157 -13.85 -10.18 -6.46
CA ASN A 157 -13.40 -10.59 -5.13
C ASN A 157 -11.93 -10.97 -5.22
N ARG A 158 -11.05 -10.02 -4.91
CA ARG A 158 -9.63 -10.21 -5.18
C ARG A 158 -8.73 -9.44 -4.22
N ARG A 159 -7.50 -9.91 -4.11
CA ARG A 159 -6.45 -9.13 -3.45
C ARG A 159 -5.98 -8.01 -4.36
N VAL A 160 -5.81 -6.83 -3.78
CA VAL A 160 -5.23 -5.66 -4.44
C VAL A 160 -4.01 -5.23 -3.67
N THR A 161 -2.92 -4.94 -4.38
CA THR A 161 -1.66 -4.52 -3.79
C THR A 161 -1.22 -3.21 -4.44
N PHE A 162 -0.88 -2.23 -3.63
CA PHE A 162 -0.35 -0.95 -4.04
C PHE A 162 1.07 -0.81 -3.52
N THR A 163 2.01 -0.58 -4.41
CA THR A 163 3.42 -0.34 -4.06
C THR A 163 3.82 1.03 -4.56
N ARG A 164 4.41 1.86 -3.69
CA ARG A 164 4.90 3.17 -4.09
C ARG A 164 6.15 3.05 -4.96
N VAL A 165 6.35 4.00 -5.84
CA VAL A 165 7.63 4.20 -6.52
C VAL A 165 8.61 4.87 -5.54
N ALA A 166 9.88 4.49 -5.58
CA ALA A 166 10.87 4.88 -4.57
C ALA A 166 11.04 6.40 -4.36
N ALA A 167 10.75 7.23 -5.37
CA ALA A 167 10.82 8.69 -5.29
C ALA A 167 9.57 9.35 -4.69
N ASP A 168 8.49 8.58 -4.50
CA ASP A 168 7.20 9.11 -4.09
C ASP A 168 7.05 9.21 -2.58
N ALA A 169 6.01 9.93 -2.14
CA ALA A 169 5.63 9.99 -0.74
C ALA A 169 5.35 8.59 -0.19
N ARG A 170 5.72 8.33 1.05
CA ARG A 170 5.40 7.07 1.71
C ARG A 170 3.90 6.94 1.93
N ILE A 171 3.41 5.71 1.80
CA ILE A 171 2.03 5.36 2.14
C ILE A 171 1.88 5.44 3.66
N GLY A 172 1.05 6.36 4.14
CA GLY A 172 0.73 6.48 5.57
C GLY A 172 -0.64 5.90 5.91
N GLY A 173 -1.46 5.61 4.90
CA GLY A 173 -2.80 5.11 5.15
C GLY A 173 -3.56 4.76 3.88
N ILE A 174 -4.80 4.34 4.08
CA ILE A 174 -5.75 4.01 3.04
C ILE A 174 -7.13 4.54 3.39
N GLY A 175 -7.84 5.02 2.38
CA GLY A 175 -9.23 5.43 2.48
C GLY A 175 -10.11 4.63 1.55
N PHE A 176 -11.29 4.25 2.02
CA PHE A 176 -12.32 3.55 1.27
C PHE A 176 -13.56 4.41 1.22
N ALA A 177 -14.19 4.51 0.06
CA ALA A 177 -15.46 5.19 -0.09
C ALA A 177 -16.37 4.40 -1.03
N SER A 178 -17.66 4.41 -0.77
CA SER A 178 -18.66 3.78 -1.61
C SER A 178 -19.84 4.72 -1.84
N GLY A 179 -20.29 4.82 -3.09
CA GLY A 179 -21.47 5.62 -3.43
C GLY A 179 -22.79 4.93 -3.08
N VAL A 180 -22.79 3.61 -3.09
CA VAL A 180 -23.91 2.72 -2.75
C VAL A 180 -23.39 1.64 -1.80
N ASN A 181 -24.22 0.83 -1.17
CA ASN A 181 -23.76 -0.29 -0.34
C ASN A 181 -23.16 -1.40 -1.22
N SER A 182 -21.99 -1.89 -0.93
CA SER A 182 -20.98 -1.38 -0.01
C SER A 182 -19.58 -1.63 -0.59
N LEU A 183 -18.56 -1.38 0.16
CA LEU A 183 -17.19 -1.76 -0.17
C LEU A 183 -16.65 -2.55 1.01
N GLU A 184 -16.28 -3.80 0.80
CA GLU A 184 -15.82 -4.73 1.82
C GLU A 184 -14.33 -5.00 1.70
N VAL A 185 -13.66 -4.99 2.85
CA VAL A 185 -12.21 -5.18 2.94
C VAL A 185 -11.87 -6.14 4.06
N ASP A 186 -10.92 -7.04 3.78
CA ASP A 186 -10.34 -7.91 4.79
C ASP A 186 -8.85 -8.14 4.55
N ASN A 187 -8.17 -8.71 5.54
CA ASN A 187 -6.75 -9.06 5.46
C ASN A 187 -5.87 -7.92 4.92
N LEU A 188 -6.03 -6.71 5.49
CA LEU A 188 -5.25 -5.54 5.12
C LEU A 188 -3.85 -5.59 5.74
N VAL A 189 -2.83 -5.35 4.93
CA VAL A 189 -1.42 -5.42 5.32
C VAL A 189 -0.69 -4.18 4.86
N PHE A 190 0.04 -3.54 5.78
CA PHE A 190 1.03 -2.50 5.46
C PHE A 190 2.43 -3.05 5.69
N THR A 191 3.36 -2.83 4.76
CA THR A 191 4.74 -3.30 4.89
C THR A 191 5.76 -2.24 4.54
N VAL A 192 6.93 -2.34 5.18
CA VAL A 192 8.16 -1.65 4.77
C VAL A 192 9.10 -2.74 4.24
N PRO A 193 9.39 -2.79 2.95
CA PRO A 193 10.43 -3.70 2.45
C PRO A 193 11.78 -3.41 3.13
N GLU A 194 12.58 -4.42 3.35
CA GLU A 194 13.92 -4.35 3.97
C GLU A 194 15.08 -4.19 2.96
N PRO A 195 15.10 -3.17 2.10
CA PRO A 195 16.20 -3.07 1.12
C PRO A 195 17.51 -2.62 1.76
N SER A 196 17.45 -1.83 2.84
CA SER A 196 18.64 -1.22 3.44
C SER A 196 19.46 -2.21 4.26
N THR A 197 18.83 -3.12 4.97
CA THR A 197 19.52 -4.11 5.82
C THR A 197 20.34 -5.08 4.98
N TRP A 198 19.78 -5.60 3.90
CA TRP A 198 20.50 -6.47 2.95
C TRP A 198 21.64 -5.73 2.24
N ALA A 199 21.41 -4.49 1.79
CA ALA A 199 22.44 -3.68 1.16
C ALA A 199 23.60 -3.37 2.13
N MET A 200 23.30 -3.01 3.38
CA MET A 200 24.30 -2.77 4.41
C MET A 200 25.06 -4.05 4.80
N MET A 201 24.38 -5.20 4.85
CA MET A 201 25.02 -6.49 5.10
C MET A 201 25.97 -6.88 3.98
N ILE A 202 25.56 -6.75 2.71
CA ILE A 202 26.41 -7.01 1.54
C ILE A 202 27.60 -6.04 1.52
N ALA A 203 27.38 -4.75 1.78
CA ALA A 203 28.44 -3.77 1.87
C ALA A 203 29.43 -4.08 3.01
N GLY A 204 28.93 -4.47 4.18
CA GLY A 204 29.73 -4.86 5.33
C GLY A 204 30.59 -6.10 5.05
N PHE A 205 30.02 -7.16 4.51
CA PHE A 205 30.78 -8.36 4.12
C PHE A 205 31.75 -8.08 2.97
N GLY A 206 31.37 -7.22 2.02
CA GLY A 206 32.24 -6.78 0.93
C GLY A 206 33.48 -6.03 1.44
N MET A 207 33.32 -5.12 2.41
CA MET A 207 34.45 -4.41 3.04
C MET A 207 35.36 -5.35 3.82
N ILE A 208 34.81 -6.30 4.59
CA ILE A 208 35.61 -7.28 5.32
C ILE A 208 36.40 -8.16 4.34
N GLY A 209 35.76 -8.67 3.29
CA GLY A 209 36.40 -9.48 2.26
C GLY A 209 37.53 -8.71 1.55
N PHE A 210 37.32 -7.45 1.23
CA PHE A 210 38.34 -6.57 0.65
C PHE A 210 39.55 -6.36 1.58
N ALA A 211 39.29 -6.08 2.87
CA ALA A 211 40.33 -5.89 3.88
C ALA A 211 41.19 -7.15 4.07
N MET A 212 40.56 -8.33 4.10
CA MET A 212 41.27 -9.61 4.19
C MET A 212 42.13 -9.87 2.94
N ARG A 213 41.64 -9.55 1.76
CA ARG A 213 42.39 -9.68 0.49
C ARG A 213 43.58 -8.73 0.43
N ALA A 214 43.43 -7.49 0.90
CA ALA A 214 44.49 -6.49 0.95
C ALA A 214 45.63 -6.92 1.90
N ARG A 215 45.32 -7.56 3.04
CA ARG A 215 46.32 -8.08 3.97
C ARG A 215 47.18 -9.20 3.35
N ARG A 216 46.62 -10.11 2.57
CA ARG A 216 47.34 -11.19 1.93
C ARG A 216 48.38 -10.75 0.89
N ARG A 217 48.27 -9.55 0.33
CA ARG A 217 49.22 -9.02 -0.68
C ARG A 217 50.49 -8.40 -0.08
N ARG A 218 50.63 -8.33 1.24
CA ARG A 218 51.81 -7.71 1.90
C ARG A 218 52.89 -8.70 2.34
N THR A 219 52.79 -9.95 1.94
CA THR A 219 53.87 -10.92 2.25
C THR A 219 55.00 -10.70 1.26
N THR A 220 55.97 -9.87 1.61
CA THR A 220 57.23 -9.72 0.85
C THR A 220 58.10 -10.95 1.14
N VAL A 221 58.36 -11.75 0.15
CA VAL A 221 59.34 -12.85 0.24
C VAL A 221 60.73 -12.18 0.11
N VAL A 222 61.50 -12.12 1.19
CA VAL A 222 62.88 -11.73 1.18
C VAL A 222 63.67 -13.01 0.94
N TYR A 223 64.32 -13.14 -0.22
CA TYR A 223 65.30 -14.18 -0.47
C TYR A 223 66.66 -13.72 0.10
N ALA A 224 67.27 -14.53 0.94
CA ALA A 224 68.61 -14.37 1.44
C ALA A 224 69.63 -14.95 0.45
#